data_5ba04f1714ced0edafeecd02e086c4ca
#
_entry.id   5ba04f1714ced0edafeecd02e086c4ca
#
_cell.length_a   1.000
_cell.length_b   1.000
_cell.length_c   1.000
_cell.angle_alpha   90.00
_cell.angle_beta   90.00
_cell.angle_gamma   90.00
#
_symmetry.space_group_name_H-M   'P 1'
#
loop_
_entity.id
_entity.type
_entity.pdbx_description
1 polymer ?
#
loop_
_entity_poly.entity_id
_entity_poly.type
_entity_poly.pdbx_seq_one_letter_code
_entity_poly.pdbx_strand_id
1 'polypeptide(L)'
;MADGKIKILYDATLLSYFSEKNEKRSGVYFVTYNILKEILKHPKFEVTLYCDYKRILYMKELMAQDNMLKQFKLMEVKDITNPLIGMLAGMSFKFRKSPGIKDNLLKKAVRFISFRSFHIYDKSRKDSPAFIKKLQEFDVYFSPYEIIPQEAAKDKNIKRFLFLHDVIPLILEDLY
;
A
#
# COMPACT_ATOMS: atom_id res chain seq x y z
N MET A 1 -27.15 -20.45 5.11
CA MET A 1 -26.28 -19.28 4.93
C MET A 1 -25.02 -19.80 4.28
N ALA A 2 -24.67 -19.34 3.09
CA ALA A 2 -23.51 -19.83 2.37
C ALA A 2 -22.25 -19.52 3.20
N ASP A 3 -21.44 -20.56 3.40
CA ASP A 3 -20.14 -20.52 4.12
C ASP A 3 -19.08 -19.76 3.31
N GLY A 4 -19.42 -18.53 2.88
CA GLY A 4 -18.53 -17.69 2.11
C GLY A 4 -17.47 -17.06 3.03
N LYS A 5 -16.20 -17.12 2.62
CA LYS A 5 -15.13 -16.40 3.32
C LYS A 5 -15.37 -14.89 3.23
N ILE A 6 -15.11 -14.17 4.31
CA ILE A 6 -15.08 -12.71 4.35
C ILE A 6 -13.83 -12.23 3.61
N LYS A 7 -14.03 -11.47 2.55
CA LYS A 7 -12.93 -10.92 1.74
C LYS A 7 -12.44 -9.59 2.28
N ILE A 8 -11.18 -9.57 2.70
CA ILE A 8 -10.56 -8.39 3.30
C ILE A 8 -9.54 -7.80 2.33
N LEU A 9 -9.69 -6.52 1.99
CA LEU A 9 -8.65 -5.73 1.36
C LEU A 9 -7.85 -5.04 2.46
N TYR A 10 -6.63 -5.51 2.68
CA TYR A 10 -5.74 -5.03 3.74
C TYR A 10 -4.73 -4.03 3.19
N ASP A 11 -4.72 -2.81 3.70
CA ASP A 11 -3.76 -1.79 3.30
C ASP A 11 -2.38 -2.07 3.90
N ALA A 12 -1.49 -2.58 3.07
CA ALA A 12 -0.12 -2.93 3.41
C ALA A 12 0.89 -1.85 2.96
N THR A 13 0.43 -0.66 2.58
CA THR A 13 1.31 0.42 2.09
C THR A 13 2.44 0.72 3.07
N LEU A 14 2.14 0.79 4.36
CA LEU A 14 3.13 1.02 5.41
C LEU A 14 4.26 -0.01 5.38
N LEU A 15 3.95 -1.30 5.22
CA LEU A 15 4.95 -2.36 5.20
C LEU A 15 5.98 -2.14 4.10
N SER A 16 5.57 -1.59 2.96
CA SER A 16 6.43 -1.33 1.82
C SER A 16 7.49 -0.26 2.06
N TYR A 17 7.32 0.61 3.05
CA TYR A 17 8.34 1.61 3.42
C TYR A 17 9.59 0.95 4.03
N PHE A 18 9.43 -0.21 4.62
CA PHE A 18 10.49 -0.94 5.33
C PHE A 18 11.06 -2.10 4.50
N SER A 19 10.92 -2.06 3.19
CA SER A 19 11.49 -3.08 2.27
C SER A 19 13.00 -2.92 2.07
N GLU A 20 13.57 -1.78 2.41
CA GLU A 20 15.00 -1.54 2.28
C GLU A 20 15.77 -2.15 3.47
N LYS A 21 16.83 -2.91 3.18
CA LYS A 21 17.62 -3.66 4.19
C LYS A 21 18.19 -2.81 5.33
N ASN A 22 18.31 -1.50 5.13
CA ASN A 22 18.93 -0.57 6.08
C ASN A 22 17.91 0.25 6.88
N GLU A 23 16.63 0.12 6.63
CA GLU A 23 15.62 0.85 7.38
C GLU A 23 15.28 0.08 8.67
N LYS A 24 15.45 0.73 9.82
CA LYS A 24 15.02 0.17 11.11
C LYS A 24 13.49 0.11 11.11
N ARG A 25 12.96 -1.10 11.23
CA ARG A 25 11.52 -1.33 11.36
C ARG A 25 11.01 -0.65 12.62
N SER A 26 9.99 0.19 12.49
CA SER A 26 9.36 0.89 13.61
C SER A 26 8.33 0.03 14.34
N GLY A 27 7.90 0.49 15.53
CA GLY A 27 6.80 -0.16 16.26
C GLY A 27 5.54 -0.30 15.42
N VAL A 28 5.22 0.72 14.60
CA VAL A 28 4.04 0.71 13.71
C VAL A 28 4.14 -0.38 12.65
N TYR A 29 5.35 -0.64 12.10
CA TYR A 29 5.57 -1.78 11.21
C TYR A 29 5.18 -3.10 11.87
N PHE A 30 5.68 -3.33 13.10
CA PHE A 30 5.41 -4.58 13.80
C PHE A 30 3.93 -4.75 14.16
N VAL A 31 3.26 -3.67 14.52
CA VAL A 31 1.81 -3.70 14.78
C VAL A 31 1.06 -4.08 13.51
N THR A 32 1.33 -3.40 12.39
CA THR A 32 0.71 -3.70 11.08
C THR A 32 0.96 -5.15 10.66
N TYR A 33 2.21 -5.60 10.77
CA TYR A 33 2.60 -6.96 10.41
C TYR A 33 1.93 -8.03 11.31
N ASN A 34 1.88 -7.79 12.63
CA ASN A 34 1.29 -8.74 13.57
C ASN A 34 -0.23 -8.81 13.44
N ILE A 35 -0.93 -7.69 13.19
CA ILE A 35 -2.38 -7.71 12.90
C ILE A 35 -2.64 -8.60 11.69
N LEU A 36 -1.88 -8.44 10.61
CA LEU A 36 -2.01 -9.28 9.42
C LEU A 36 -1.76 -10.76 9.72
N LYS A 37 -0.74 -11.05 10.53
CA LYS A 37 -0.42 -12.41 10.99
C LYS A 37 -1.54 -13.03 11.81
N GLU A 38 -2.19 -12.25 12.67
CA GLU A 38 -3.32 -12.75 13.45
C GLU A 38 -4.56 -13.02 12.57
N ILE A 39 -4.86 -12.13 11.61
CA ILE A 39 -5.96 -12.33 10.65
C ILE A 39 -5.78 -13.64 9.87
N LEU A 40 -4.55 -14.00 9.49
CA LEU A 40 -4.24 -15.27 8.80
C LEU A 40 -4.63 -16.53 9.57
N LYS A 41 -4.64 -16.48 10.90
CA LYS A 41 -5.01 -17.64 11.72
C LYS A 41 -6.50 -18.00 11.62
N HIS A 42 -7.30 -17.10 11.07
CA HIS A 42 -8.75 -17.29 10.97
C HIS A 42 -9.14 -17.78 9.57
N PRO A 43 -9.57 -19.04 9.40
CA PRO A 43 -9.86 -19.63 8.10
C PRO A 43 -11.07 -18.98 7.38
N LYS A 44 -11.88 -18.21 8.12
CA LYS A 44 -13.03 -17.47 7.58
C LYS A 44 -12.64 -16.24 6.76
N PHE A 45 -11.38 -15.79 6.83
CA PHE A 45 -10.92 -14.61 6.12
C PHE A 45 -10.13 -14.99 4.87
N GLU A 46 -10.40 -14.28 3.78
CA GLU A 46 -9.59 -14.26 2.57
C GLU A 46 -9.00 -12.86 2.45
N VAL A 47 -7.66 -12.75 2.58
CA VAL A 47 -6.97 -11.47 2.59
C VAL A 47 -6.28 -11.23 1.27
N THR A 48 -6.51 -10.03 0.70
CA THR A 48 -5.74 -9.49 -0.42
C THR A 48 -5.05 -8.22 0.06
N LEU A 49 -3.77 -8.08 -0.25
CA LEU A 49 -3.02 -6.89 0.12
C LEU A 49 -3.27 -5.77 -0.89
N TYR A 50 -3.45 -4.57 -0.39
CA TYR A 50 -3.42 -3.33 -1.15
C TYR A 50 -2.13 -2.58 -0.86
N CYS A 51 -1.59 -1.89 -1.85
CA CYS A 51 -0.46 -1.00 -1.68
C CYS A 51 -0.55 0.15 -2.68
N ASP A 52 -0.20 1.34 -2.25
CA ASP A 52 -0.08 2.49 -3.12
C ASP A 52 0.81 2.18 -4.33
N TYR A 53 0.39 2.65 -5.51
CA TYR A 53 1.10 2.31 -6.76
C TYR A 53 2.58 2.71 -6.74
N LYS A 54 2.90 3.88 -6.18
CA LYS A 54 4.28 4.36 -6.01
C LYS A 54 5.16 3.41 -5.19
N ARG A 55 4.55 2.54 -4.38
CA ARG A 55 5.22 1.59 -3.49
C ARG A 55 5.08 0.14 -3.92
N ILE A 56 4.37 -0.14 -5.01
CA ILE A 56 4.03 -1.51 -5.42
C ILE A 56 5.27 -2.38 -5.71
N LEU A 57 6.34 -1.81 -6.28
CA LEU A 57 7.58 -2.54 -6.53
C LEU A 57 8.31 -2.91 -5.24
N TYR A 58 8.28 -2.00 -4.25
CA TYR A 58 8.83 -2.26 -2.92
C TYR A 58 8.02 -3.34 -2.19
N MET A 59 6.70 -3.30 -2.33
CA MET A 59 5.84 -4.33 -1.75
C MET A 59 6.08 -5.70 -2.39
N LYS A 60 6.19 -5.77 -3.71
CA LYS A 60 6.53 -7.02 -4.42
C LYS A 60 7.87 -7.59 -3.98
N GLU A 61 8.87 -6.73 -3.78
CA GLU A 61 10.16 -7.16 -3.28
C GLU A 61 10.09 -7.68 -1.83
N LEU A 62 9.39 -6.94 -0.96
CA LEU A 62 9.16 -7.37 0.42
C LEU A 62 8.45 -8.72 0.47
N MET A 63 7.38 -8.89 -0.33
CA MET A 63 6.67 -10.16 -0.45
C MET A 63 7.59 -11.29 -0.95
N ALA A 64 8.51 -11.01 -1.88
CA ALA A 64 9.45 -12.01 -2.37
C ALA A 64 10.44 -12.50 -1.30
N GLN A 65 10.72 -11.67 -0.29
CA GLN A 65 11.69 -11.96 0.78
C GLN A 65 11.03 -12.50 2.07
N ASP A 66 9.75 -12.25 2.28
CA ASP A 66 9.03 -12.60 3.50
C ASP A 66 8.11 -13.79 3.28
N ASN A 67 8.34 -14.88 4.03
CA ASN A 67 7.58 -16.13 3.86
C ASN A 67 6.11 -16.03 4.23
N MET A 68 5.74 -15.13 5.14
CA MET A 68 4.34 -14.89 5.47
C MET A 68 3.67 -14.07 4.36
N LEU A 69 4.30 -12.98 3.91
CA LEU A 69 3.73 -12.10 2.91
C LEU A 69 3.59 -12.74 1.53
N LYS A 70 4.44 -13.72 1.19
CA LYS A 70 4.30 -14.53 -0.05
C LYS A 70 2.96 -15.24 -0.19
N GLN A 71 2.28 -15.51 0.90
CA GLN A 71 1.02 -16.26 0.90
C GLN A 71 -0.16 -15.43 0.41
N PHE A 72 -0.01 -14.12 0.40
CA PHE A 72 -1.09 -13.21 0.01
C PHE A 72 -1.06 -12.88 -1.48
N LYS A 73 -2.25 -12.56 -1.99
CA LYS A 73 -2.38 -11.88 -3.29
C LYS A 73 -2.15 -10.39 -3.09
N LEU A 74 -1.46 -9.76 -4.03
CA LEU A 74 -1.38 -8.30 -4.11
C LEU A 74 -2.42 -7.82 -5.12
N MET A 75 -3.25 -6.86 -4.73
CA MET A 75 -4.22 -6.25 -5.63
C MET A 75 -3.49 -5.47 -6.72
N GLU A 76 -3.57 -5.96 -7.94
CA GLU A 76 -3.07 -5.28 -9.13
C GLU A 76 -4.25 -4.72 -9.91
N VAL A 77 -4.24 -3.40 -10.14
CA VAL A 77 -5.23 -2.76 -10.99
C VAL A 77 -4.59 -2.57 -12.36
N LYS A 78 -4.65 -3.60 -13.20
CA LYS A 78 -3.98 -3.66 -14.51
C LYS A 78 -4.44 -2.57 -15.49
N ASP A 79 -5.69 -2.16 -15.40
CA ASP A 79 -6.31 -1.28 -16.39
C ASP A 79 -5.88 0.19 -16.27
N ILE A 80 -5.03 0.51 -15.30
CA ILE A 80 -4.58 1.87 -15.01
C ILE A 80 -3.07 2.04 -15.24
N THR A 81 -2.39 1.01 -15.69
CA THR A 81 -0.94 1.09 -15.95
C THR A 81 -0.69 1.77 -17.29
N ASN A 82 -0.50 3.09 -17.26
CA ASN A 82 0.20 3.76 -18.34
C ASN A 82 1.63 3.18 -18.39
N PRO A 83 2.04 2.53 -19.50
CA PRO A 83 3.34 1.88 -19.62
C PRO A 83 4.51 2.83 -19.33
N LEU A 84 4.35 4.12 -19.64
CA LEU A 84 5.34 5.15 -19.35
C LEU A 84 5.54 5.33 -17.82
N ILE A 85 4.48 5.31 -17.05
CA ILE A 85 4.53 5.44 -15.58
C ILE A 85 5.14 4.20 -14.96
N GLY A 86 4.82 3.02 -15.50
CA GLY A 86 5.46 1.77 -15.10
C GLY A 86 6.98 1.78 -15.33
N MET A 87 7.40 2.31 -16.48
CA MET A 87 8.82 2.47 -16.79
C MET A 87 9.52 3.47 -15.85
N LEU A 88 8.91 4.62 -15.60
CA LEU A 88 9.43 5.62 -14.65
C LEU A 88 9.51 5.08 -13.23
N ALA A 89 8.52 4.28 -12.80
CA ALA A 89 8.54 3.60 -11.52
C ALA A 89 9.71 2.63 -11.42
N GLY A 90 9.91 1.80 -12.45
CA GLY A 90 11.02 0.86 -12.52
C GLY A 90 12.38 1.54 -12.50
N MET A 91 12.54 2.64 -13.24
CA MET A 91 13.75 3.45 -13.23
C MET A 91 14.01 4.07 -11.85
N SER A 92 13.00 4.70 -11.24
CA SER A 92 13.12 5.30 -9.91
C SER A 92 13.52 4.28 -8.85
N PHE A 93 12.91 3.08 -8.89
CA PHE A 93 13.22 1.97 -8.02
C PHE A 93 14.66 1.48 -8.18
N LYS A 94 15.11 1.27 -9.42
CA LYS A 94 16.50 0.85 -9.72
C LYS A 94 17.52 1.88 -9.25
N PHE A 95 17.27 3.18 -9.51
CA PHE A 95 18.19 4.25 -9.10
C PHE A 95 18.30 4.38 -7.57
N ARG A 96 17.23 4.12 -6.85
CA ARG A 96 17.25 4.15 -5.39
C ARG A 96 18.08 3.02 -4.80
N LYS A 97 18.09 1.86 -5.46
CA LYS A 97 18.82 0.66 -5.01
C LYS A 97 20.26 0.55 -5.47
N SER A 98 20.72 1.45 -6.35
CA SER A 98 22.11 1.42 -6.85
C SER A 98 23.02 2.21 -5.91
N PRO A 99 23.75 1.57 -4.98
CA PRO A 99 24.77 2.23 -4.18
C PRO A 99 25.91 2.63 -5.12
N GLY A 100 26.41 3.86 -5.01
CA GLY A 100 27.64 4.28 -5.72
C GLY A 100 27.48 5.14 -6.97
N ILE A 101 26.30 5.33 -7.51
CA ILE A 101 26.14 6.40 -8.50
C ILE A 101 26.02 7.71 -7.73
N LYS A 102 27.07 8.57 -7.78
CA LYS A 102 27.05 9.92 -7.22
C LYS A 102 25.75 10.62 -7.62
N ASP A 103 25.21 11.47 -6.74
CA ASP A 103 23.98 12.23 -6.98
C ASP A 103 24.15 13.19 -8.18
N ASN A 104 24.05 12.63 -9.38
CA ASN A 104 24.12 13.35 -10.64
C ASN A 104 22.79 14.08 -10.88
N LEU A 105 22.87 15.18 -11.61
CA LEU A 105 21.72 15.97 -12.06
C LEU A 105 20.63 15.08 -12.67
N LEU A 106 21.02 14.03 -13.39
CA LEU A 106 20.14 13.02 -13.97
C LEU A 106 19.30 12.28 -12.93
N LYS A 107 19.90 11.86 -11.79
CA LYS A 107 19.16 11.22 -10.69
C LYS A 107 18.13 12.16 -10.08
N LYS A 108 18.51 13.42 -9.86
CA LYS A 108 17.61 14.44 -9.33
C LYS A 108 16.45 14.69 -10.29
N ALA A 109 16.72 14.80 -11.59
CA ALA A 109 15.69 14.97 -12.61
C ALA A 109 14.75 13.77 -12.70
N VAL A 110 15.26 12.53 -12.71
CA VAL A 110 14.43 11.33 -12.73
C VAL A 110 13.58 11.21 -11.45
N ARG A 111 14.14 11.52 -10.28
CA ARG A 111 13.37 11.55 -9.03
C ARG A 111 12.24 12.58 -9.06
N PHE A 112 12.53 13.79 -9.54
CA PHE A 112 11.54 14.87 -9.64
C PHE A 112 10.41 14.52 -10.63
N ILE A 113 10.76 14.06 -11.82
CA ILE A 113 9.78 13.65 -12.85
C ILE A 113 8.94 12.46 -12.32
N SER A 114 9.59 11.45 -11.73
CA SER A 114 8.89 10.30 -11.17
C SER A 114 7.92 10.71 -10.05
N PHE A 115 8.37 11.57 -9.13
CA PHE A 115 7.53 12.04 -8.02
C PHE A 115 6.29 12.79 -8.53
N ARG A 116 6.47 13.72 -9.48
CA ARG A 116 5.35 14.46 -10.10
C ARG A 116 4.41 13.53 -10.87
N SER A 117 4.96 12.64 -11.67
CA SER A 117 4.16 11.69 -12.45
C SER A 117 3.37 10.74 -11.55
N PHE A 118 3.96 10.27 -10.45
CA PHE A 118 3.26 9.44 -9.47
C PHE A 118 2.13 10.20 -8.76
N HIS A 119 2.34 11.45 -8.41
CA HIS A 119 1.31 12.25 -7.75
C HIS A 119 0.09 12.46 -8.65
N ILE A 120 0.32 12.80 -9.92
CA ILE A 120 -0.76 12.96 -10.92
C ILE A 120 -1.46 11.63 -11.15
N TYR A 121 -0.69 10.55 -11.26
CA TYR A 121 -1.22 9.22 -11.51
C TYR A 121 -2.03 8.69 -10.31
N ASP A 122 -1.53 8.80 -9.08
CA ASP A 122 -2.26 8.38 -7.89
C ASP A 122 -3.59 9.12 -7.76
N LYS A 123 -3.63 10.42 -8.09
CA LYS A 123 -4.86 11.20 -8.10
C LYS A 123 -5.85 10.68 -9.14
N SER A 124 -5.40 10.46 -10.39
CA SER A 124 -6.27 9.97 -11.47
C SER A 124 -6.72 8.52 -11.25
N ARG A 125 -5.92 7.70 -10.56
CA ARG A 125 -6.22 6.30 -10.28
C ARG A 125 -7.31 6.15 -9.22
N LYS A 126 -7.26 6.95 -8.17
CA LYS A 126 -8.24 6.89 -7.07
C LYS A 126 -9.66 7.15 -7.55
N ASP A 127 -9.82 7.95 -8.58
CA ASP A 127 -11.11 8.27 -9.20
C ASP A 127 -11.49 7.30 -10.34
N SER A 128 -10.69 6.23 -10.59
CA SER A 128 -10.94 5.38 -11.73
C SER A 128 -12.07 4.39 -11.47
N PRO A 129 -13.00 4.20 -12.44
CA PRO A 129 -14.07 3.21 -12.32
C PRO A 129 -13.55 1.78 -12.08
N ALA A 130 -12.36 1.45 -12.63
CA ALA A 130 -11.74 0.14 -12.45
C ALA A 130 -11.34 -0.10 -10.99
N PHE A 131 -10.81 0.91 -10.29
CA PHE A 131 -10.48 0.79 -8.88
C PHE A 131 -11.74 0.61 -8.02
N ILE A 132 -12.77 1.43 -8.27
CA ILE A 132 -14.06 1.34 -7.57
C ILE A 132 -14.69 -0.05 -7.78
N LYS A 133 -14.75 -0.53 -9.03
CA LYS A 133 -15.24 -1.87 -9.34
C LYS A 133 -14.45 -2.96 -8.59
N LYS A 134 -13.14 -2.79 -8.48
CA LYS A 134 -12.29 -3.76 -7.78
C LYS A 134 -12.52 -3.73 -6.27
N LEU A 135 -12.77 -2.56 -5.68
CA LEU A 135 -13.14 -2.45 -4.26
C LEU A 135 -14.42 -3.24 -3.93
N GLN A 136 -15.40 -3.25 -4.83
CA GLN A 136 -16.68 -3.96 -4.66
C GLN A 136 -16.55 -5.48 -4.60
N GLU A 137 -15.39 -6.04 -4.90
CA GLU A 137 -15.11 -7.48 -4.74
C GLU A 137 -14.83 -7.86 -3.27
N PHE A 138 -14.69 -6.86 -2.37
CA PHE A 138 -14.32 -7.05 -0.97
C PHE A 138 -15.46 -6.65 -0.01
N ASP A 139 -15.57 -7.39 1.10
CA ASP A 139 -16.51 -7.11 2.17
C ASP A 139 -15.97 -6.06 3.14
N VAL A 140 -14.64 -6.03 3.30
CA VAL A 140 -13.94 -5.21 4.29
C VAL A 140 -12.74 -4.52 3.68
N TYR A 141 -12.61 -3.21 3.92
CA TYR A 141 -11.35 -2.47 3.77
C TYR A 141 -10.73 -2.26 5.15
N PHE A 142 -9.55 -2.78 5.36
CA PHE A 142 -8.83 -2.67 6.63
C PHE A 142 -7.57 -1.83 6.44
N SER A 143 -7.52 -0.67 7.10
CA SER A 143 -6.33 0.17 7.14
C SER A 143 -5.69 0.13 8.53
N PRO A 144 -4.50 -0.45 8.66
CA PRO A 144 -3.79 -0.49 9.93
C PRO A 144 -3.06 0.81 10.28
N TYR A 145 -3.00 1.78 9.37
CA TYR A 145 -2.24 3.02 9.57
C TYR A 145 -2.70 4.18 8.67
N GLU A 146 -2.86 3.93 7.38
CA GLU A 146 -3.13 4.98 6.39
C GLU A 146 -4.59 5.45 6.44
N ILE A 147 -4.84 6.66 5.98
CA ILE A 147 -6.19 7.19 5.83
C ILE A 147 -6.96 6.35 4.80
N ILE A 148 -8.18 5.96 5.13
CA ILE A 148 -9.05 5.21 4.23
C ILE A 148 -9.28 6.04 2.95
N PRO A 149 -9.02 5.49 1.75
CA PRO A 149 -9.28 6.19 0.49
C PRO A 149 -10.74 6.65 0.38
N GLN A 150 -10.96 7.82 -0.21
CA GLN A 150 -12.31 8.40 -0.33
C GLN A 150 -13.29 7.47 -1.04
N GLU A 151 -12.83 6.71 -2.01
CA GLU A 151 -13.62 5.75 -2.78
C GLU A 151 -14.14 4.62 -1.86
N ALA A 152 -13.27 4.06 -1.04
CA ALA A 152 -13.66 3.10 -0.03
C ALA A 152 -14.52 3.75 1.08
N ALA A 153 -14.31 5.04 1.37
CA ALA A 153 -15.10 5.78 2.33
C ALA A 153 -16.54 6.06 1.84
N LYS A 154 -16.73 6.24 0.55
CA LYS A 154 -18.04 6.51 -0.08
C LYS A 154 -18.85 5.25 -0.38
N ASP A 155 -18.20 4.11 -0.58
CA ASP A 155 -18.92 2.86 -0.86
C ASP A 155 -19.62 2.35 0.41
N LYS A 156 -20.96 2.30 0.36
CA LYS A 156 -21.78 1.87 1.50
C LYS A 156 -21.76 0.37 1.75
N ASN A 157 -21.32 -0.42 0.78
CA ASN A 157 -21.35 -1.88 0.84
C ASN A 157 -20.09 -2.45 1.51
N ILE A 158 -18.98 -1.73 1.50
CA ILE A 158 -17.73 -2.16 2.13
C ILE A 158 -17.64 -1.70 3.58
N LYS A 159 -17.40 -2.62 4.50
CA LYS A 159 -17.10 -2.30 5.90
C LYS A 159 -15.68 -1.76 6.01
N ARG A 160 -15.48 -0.75 6.84
CA ARG A 160 -14.22 -0.03 6.96
C ARG A 160 -13.70 -0.10 8.37
N PHE A 161 -12.45 -0.52 8.50
CA PHE A 161 -11.74 -0.54 9.76
C PHE A 161 -10.46 0.28 9.63
N LEU A 162 -10.29 1.26 10.50
CA LEU A 162 -9.07 2.06 10.63
C LEU A 162 -8.51 1.81 12.03
N PHE A 163 -7.25 1.41 12.11
CA PHE A 163 -6.54 1.31 13.38
C PHE A 163 -5.76 2.60 13.63
N LEU A 164 -6.11 3.31 14.69
CA LEU A 164 -5.45 4.53 15.10
C LEU A 164 -4.33 4.18 16.10
N HIS A 165 -3.09 4.41 15.71
CA HIS A 165 -1.91 4.11 16.53
C HIS A 165 -1.65 5.14 17.61
N ASP A 166 -1.91 6.41 17.29
CA ASP A 166 -1.64 7.53 18.17
C ASP A 166 -2.73 8.58 18.01
N VAL A 167 -3.40 8.88 19.11
CA VAL A 167 -4.42 9.93 19.18
C VAL A 167 -3.95 11.15 19.97
N ILE A 168 -2.72 11.14 20.47
CA ILE A 168 -2.17 12.25 21.28
C ILE A 168 -2.28 13.59 20.56
N PRO A 169 -1.92 13.72 19.27
CA PRO A 169 -2.08 14.98 18.54
C PRO A 169 -3.53 15.47 18.44
N LEU A 170 -4.52 14.55 18.49
CA LEU A 170 -5.95 14.91 18.45
C LEU A 170 -6.48 15.36 19.82
N ILE A 171 -5.82 14.94 20.91
CA ILE A 171 -6.23 15.26 22.27
C ILE A 171 -5.48 16.51 22.78
N LEU A 172 -4.24 16.70 22.32
CA LEU A 172 -3.33 17.76 22.76
C LEU A 172 -2.92 18.65 21.58
N GLU A 173 -3.91 19.20 20.86
CA GLU A 173 -3.70 20.04 19.67
C GLU A 173 -2.75 21.22 19.92
N ASP A 174 -2.76 21.77 21.16
CA ASP A 174 -1.95 22.94 21.53
C ASP A 174 -0.47 22.59 21.76
N LEU A 175 -0.07 21.32 21.72
CA LEU A 175 1.31 20.88 21.96
C LEU A 175 2.06 20.49 20.68
N TYR A 176 1.38 20.48 19.55
CA TYR A 176 1.89 20.13 18.23
C TYR A 176 1.44 21.19 17.23
#